data_44ab90a4968297a5a08b57c770f853b2
#
_entry.id   44ab90a4968297a5a08b57c770f853b2
#
_cell.length_a   1.000
_cell.length_b   1.000
_cell.length_c   1.000
_cell.angle_alpha   90.00
_cell.angle_beta   90.00
_cell.angle_gamma   90.00
#
_symmetry.space_group_name_H-M   'P 1'
#
loop_
_entity.id
_entity.type
_entity.pdbx_description
1 polymer ?
#
loop_
_entity_poly.entity_id
_entity_poly.type
_entity_poly.pdbx_seq_one_letter_code
_entity_poly.pdbx_strand_id
1 'polypeptide(L)'
;MSKKSTKKALLMSVISLLACVSMLIGSTFAWFTDSVTSAGNKIQAGTLQIDLEMLEGGNWVSIKDDPQPIFNYDLWEPGYTDATVLKIVNEGSLALRWVAKFVSDYELTILADVIDVYVKSGTDPIAMPTDRNLDGYTKVGTVAEFVNTIEETTNGYLLAKDENGNGGEAYLGIVLKMQESAGNEYQGLPLCKDGGAFDIQIFATQYTYEEDSFDETYDQYASVATLAEMKNLLADGHNSFNFMGNEINLSYGLSKAMVPAGSTVTISNAVVSGKSYGNAADGTVIFENCTFTNTGAYSIHFDAGNGDVIFKNCELYGWNSFGDSLNSVSFYDCALYGNGTYGLIRSYADLYVENCYIDTTNANHNDNYSEGVEAVSGATLTEKNNTYVATKMADVMALAAKGNTTIDAKGANLGDFDYDGTFADGTVVKNAVFPYFYGGKVYGTVTFENCQFVSDHSYSAHFDSGNGNIVFNDCYFDGWNSFGTAITGVEMNNCVFETVVGPYSLLRFYQNAVLNNCEIKASFDGIDTNQSGTVIELNNCIGIEGKIYNNGSKVGTWIVDGVDISSTITSW
;
A
#
# COMPACT_ATOMS: atom_id res chain seq x y z
N MET A 1 1.83 47.70 -60.39
CA MET A 1 1.75 46.22 -60.23
C MET A 1 0.31 45.77 -60.44
N SER A 2 0.08 44.91 -61.40
CA SER A 2 -1.28 44.57 -61.87
C SER A 2 -2.01 43.71 -60.82
N LYS A 3 -3.28 44.00 -60.51
CA LYS A 3 -4.17 43.23 -59.60
C LYS A 3 -4.21 41.72 -59.89
N LYS A 4 -3.79 41.29 -61.10
CA LYS A 4 -3.65 39.85 -61.45
C LYS A 4 -2.42 39.16 -60.83
N SER A 5 -1.33 39.88 -60.58
CA SER A 5 -0.12 39.37 -59.97
C SER A 5 -0.32 39.12 -58.49
N THR A 6 -1.01 40.01 -57.78
CA THR A 6 -1.28 39.88 -56.33
C THR A 6 -2.24 38.71 -56.02
N LYS A 7 -3.24 38.47 -56.87
CA LYS A 7 -4.15 37.31 -56.71
C LYS A 7 -3.45 36.00 -56.97
N LYS A 8 -2.50 35.89 -57.90
CA LYS A 8 -1.69 34.72 -58.13
C LYS A 8 -0.73 34.46 -56.94
N ALA A 9 -0.10 35.50 -56.40
CA ALA A 9 0.77 35.39 -55.24
C ALA A 9 -0.01 34.94 -54.00
N LEU A 10 -1.22 35.47 -53.74
CA LEU A 10 -2.08 35.06 -52.65
C LEU A 10 -2.55 33.60 -52.79
N LEU A 11 -2.94 33.21 -54.02
CA LEU A 11 -3.33 31.81 -54.27
C LEU A 11 -2.18 30.83 -54.03
N MET A 12 -0.97 31.18 -54.49
CA MET A 12 0.23 30.33 -54.26
C MET A 12 0.61 30.27 -52.80
N SER A 13 0.42 31.33 -52.01
CA SER A 13 0.68 31.33 -50.57
C SER A 13 -0.34 30.47 -49.80
N VAL A 14 -1.61 30.49 -50.22
CA VAL A 14 -2.64 29.62 -49.63
C VAL A 14 -2.40 28.15 -49.98
N ILE A 15 -2.00 27.85 -51.22
CA ILE A 15 -1.64 26.49 -51.63
C ILE A 15 -0.39 25.98 -50.86
N SER A 16 0.61 26.85 -50.67
CA SER A 16 1.81 26.53 -49.91
C SER A 16 1.48 26.28 -48.41
N LEU A 17 0.59 27.10 -47.84
CA LEU A 17 0.13 26.90 -46.46
C LEU A 17 -0.65 25.59 -46.30
N LEU A 18 -1.53 25.27 -47.24
CA LEU A 18 -2.26 23.98 -47.23
C LEU A 18 -1.33 22.78 -47.43
N ALA A 19 -0.29 22.90 -48.26
CA ALA A 19 0.72 21.89 -48.43
C ALA A 19 1.57 21.69 -47.13
N CYS A 20 1.94 22.78 -46.46
CA CYS A 20 2.63 22.69 -45.16
C CYS A 20 1.75 22.08 -44.08
N VAL A 21 0.47 22.42 -44.01
CA VAL A 21 -0.48 21.83 -43.06
C VAL A 21 -0.72 20.33 -43.36
N SER A 22 -0.85 19.97 -44.64
CA SER A 22 -0.98 18.55 -45.02
C SER A 22 0.30 17.74 -44.77
N MET A 23 1.49 18.35 -44.88
CA MET A 23 2.75 17.71 -44.48
C MET A 23 2.88 17.57 -42.96
N LEU A 24 2.41 18.57 -42.19
CA LEU A 24 2.36 18.48 -40.71
C LEU A 24 1.38 17.41 -40.25
N ILE A 25 0.21 17.31 -40.83
CA ILE A 25 -0.78 16.25 -40.54
C ILE A 25 -0.25 14.89 -41.02
N GLY A 26 0.42 14.84 -42.18
CA GLY A 26 1.04 13.60 -42.68
C GLY A 26 2.22 13.12 -41.86
N SER A 27 2.98 14.01 -41.22
CA SER A 27 4.12 13.62 -40.38
C SER A 27 3.70 13.10 -39.01
N THR A 28 2.50 13.42 -38.52
CA THR A 28 1.94 12.84 -37.30
C THR A 28 1.41 11.41 -37.48
N PHE A 29 1.28 10.92 -38.72
CA PHE A 29 0.88 9.54 -39.04
C PHE A 29 2.00 8.70 -39.67
N ALA A 30 3.22 9.23 -39.85
CA ALA A 30 4.35 8.52 -40.48
C ALA A 30 5.30 7.96 -39.43
N TRP A 31 4.86 6.97 -38.67
CA TRP A 31 5.70 6.25 -37.69
C TRP A 31 6.43 5.05 -38.27
N PHE A 32 6.45 4.86 -39.59
CA PHE A 32 7.18 3.78 -40.24
C PHE A 32 7.77 4.24 -41.57
N THR A 33 8.94 4.88 -41.52
CA THR A 33 9.79 4.99 -42.69
C THR A 33 11.19 4.55 -42.35
N ASP A 34 11.40 3.23 -42.41
CA ASP A 34 12.72 2.71 -42.75
C ASP A 34 12.70 2.38 -44.25
N SER A 35 13.65 2.98 -45.02
CA SER A 35 13.72 2.84 -46.44
C SER A 35 14.61 1.62 -46.81
N VAL A 36 14.11 0.45 -46.54
CA VAL A 36 14.58 -0.80 -47.18
C VAL A 36 13.49 -1.22 -48.16
N THR A 37 13.76 -1.12 -49.45
CA THR A 37 12.86 -1.56 -50.50
C THR A 37 12.78 -3.08 -50.50
N SER A 38 11.82 -3.63 -49.77
CA SER A 38 11.41 -5.02 -49.85
C SER A 38 10.05 -5.06 -50.57
N ALA A 39 10.03 -5.75 -51.69
CA ALA A 39 8.79 -5.88 -52.46
C ALA A 39 7.83 -6.86 -51.77
N GLY A 40 6.57 -6.44 -51.52
CA GLY A 40 5.51 -7.31 -50.99
C GLY A 40 5.15 -7.11 -49.52
N ASN A 41 5.59 -6.03 -48.87
CA ASN A 41 5.22 -5.72 -47.50
C ASN A 41 3.73 -5.37 -47.40
N LYS A 42 2.99 -6.17 -46.63
CA LYS A 42 1.64 -5.83 -46.18
C LYS A 42 1.74 -5.19 -44.81
N ILE A 43 1.31 -3.95 -44.70
CA ILE A 43 1.07 -3.30 -43.42
C ILE A 43 -0.44 -3.42 -43.18
N GLN A 44 -0.83 -4.12 -42.13
CA GLN A 44 -2.22 -4.26 -41.69
C GLN A 44 -2.28 -3.85 -40.23
N ALA A 45 -3.17 -2.91 -39.91
CA ALA A 45 -3.44 -2.55 -38.51
C ALA A 45 -3.99 -3.78 -37.77
N GLY A 46 -3.51 -3.99 -36.55
CA GLY A 46 -4.06 -4.99 -35.66
C GLY A 46 -5.45 -4.58 -35.16
N THR A 47 -6.20 -5.55 -34.66
CA THR A 47 -7.53 -5.34 -34.08
C THR A 47 -7.52 -5.66 -32.60
N LEU A 48 -8.13 -4.80 -31.79
CA LEU A 48 -8.44 -5.02 -30.40
C LEU A 48 -9.91 -5.47 -30.35
N GLN A 49 -10.15 -6.68 -29.88
CA GLN A 49 -11.51 -7.21 -29.77
C GLN A 49 -11.56 -8.27 -28.67
N ILE A 50 -12.51 -8.14 -27.75
CA ILE A 50 -12.74 -9.12 -26.68
C ILE A 50 -14.14 -9.71 -26.78
N ASP A 51 -14.27 -10.92 -26.26
CA ASP A 51 -15.55 -11.56 -25.96
C ASP A 51 -15.58 -11.97 -24.49
N LEU A 52 -16.78 -12.03 -23.92
CA LEU A 52 -17.06 -12.52 -22.58
C LEU A 52 -18.00 -13.70 -22.69
N GLU A 53 -17.56 -14.85 -22.18
CA GLU A 53 -18.33 -16.07 -22.21
C GLU A 53 -18.69 -16.53 -20.80
N MET A 54 -19.91 -17.03 -20.63
CA MET A 54 -20.41 -17.62 -19.40
C MET A 54 -20.62 -19.13 -19.59
N LEU A 55 -20.47 -19.92 -18.52
CA LEU A 55 -20.64 -21.36 -18.56
C LEU A 55 -22.12 -21.74 -18.42
N GLU A 56 -22.74 -22.18 -19.48
CA GLU A 56 -24.12 -22.66 -19.51
C GLU A 56 -24.20 -24.15 -19.90
N GLY A 57 -24.76 -24.96 -19.02
CA GLY A 57 -24.94 -26.39 -19.29
C GLY A 57 -23.66 -27.16 -19.63
N GLY A 58 -22.52 -26.65 -19.20
CA GLY A 58 -21.19 -27.22 -19.47
C GLY A 58 -20.52 -26.70 -20.75
N ASN A 59 -21.15 -25.76 -21.45
CA ASN A 59 -20.58 -25.11 -22.63
C ASN A 59 -20.32 -23.62 -22.35
N TRP A 60 -19.29 -23.08 -22.97
CA TRP A 60 -19.02 -21.63 -22.95
C TRP A 60 -19.90 -20.95 -23.99
N VAL A 61 -20.69 -19.97 -23.56
CA VAL A 61 -21.61 -19.19 -24.39
C VAL A 61 -21.27 -17.72 -24.28
N SER A 62 -21.06 -17.07 -25.43
CA SER A 62 -20.82 -15.62 -25.49
C SER A 62 -22.05 -14.86 -24.99
N ILE A 63 -21.80 -13.87 -24.13
CA ILE A 63 -22.81 -12.94 -23.63
C ILE A 63 -22.60 -11.51 -24.15
N LYS A 64 -21.73 -11.35 -25.15
CA LYS A 64 -21.37 -10.05 -25.73
C LYS A 64 -22.54 -9.36 -26.42
N ASP A 65 -23.27 -10.09 -27.26
CA ASP A 65 -24.38 -9.54 -28.06
C ASP A 65 -25.76 -9.74 -27.40
N ASP A 66 -25.83 -10.61 -26.38
CA ASP A 66 -27.05 -10.89 -25.61
C ASP A 66 -26.68 -11.01 -24.11
N PRO A 67 -26.45 -9.86 -23.43
CA PRO A 67 -26.05 -9.83 -22.02
C PRO A 67 -27.06 -10.54 -21.12
N GLN A 68 -26.59 -11.51 -20.34
CA GLN A 68 -27.39 -12.26 -19.38
C GLN A 68 -27.01 -11.89 -17.95
N PRO A 69 -27.99 -11.86 -17.01
CA PRO A 69 -27.66 -11.62 -15.60
C PRO A 69 -26.84 -12.80 -15.05
N ILE A 70 -25.67 -12.50 -14.52
CA ILE A 70 -24.73 -13.49 -13.98
C ILE A 70 -25.14 -13.90 -12.56
N PHE A 71 -25.58 -12.96 -11.76
CA PHE A 71 -26.10 -13.17 -10.41
C PHE A 71 -27.59 -12.77 -10.40
N ASN A 72 -28.48 -13.74 -10.25
CA ASN A 72 -29.92 -13.51 -10.31
C ASN A 72 -30.66 -14.39 -9.27
N TYR A 73 -30.34 -14.16 -7.99
CA TYR A 73 -30.99 -14.86 -6.88
C TYR A 73 -31.53 -13.87 -5.86
N ASP A 74 -32.83 -13.98 -5.55
CA ASP A 74 -33.55 -12.98 -4.74
C ASP A 74 -33.63 -13.32 -3.23
N LEU A 75 -33.22 -14.54 -2.84
CA LEU A 75 -33.44 -15.02 -1.46
C LEU A 75 -32.11 -15.18 -0.70
N TRP A 76 -31.36 -14.10 -0.60
CA TRP A 76 -30.12 -14.06 0.15
C TRP A 76 -30.36 -14.20 1.65
N GLU A 77 -29.61 -15.10 2.28
CA GLU A 77 -29.59 -15.31 3.74
C GLU A 77 -28.14 -15.33 4.26
N PRO A 78 -27.91 -15.04 5.55
CA PRO A 78 -26.57 -15.07 6.13
C PRO A 78 -25.84 -16.39 5.83
N GLY A 79 -24.65 -16.29 5.26
CA GLY A 79 -23.85 -17.43 4.81
C GLY A 79 -24.15 -17.93 3.39
N TYR A 80 -25.21 -17.44 2.72
CA TYR A 80 -25.47 -17.77 1.32
C TYR A 80 -24.31 -17.33 0.43
N THR A 81 -23.98 -18.16 -0.54
CA THR A 81 -22.86 -17.95 -1.46
C THR A 81 -23.33 -18.21 -2.87
N ASP A 82 -23.13 -17.27 -3.76
CA ASP A 82 -23.34 -17.41 -5.20
C ASP A 82 -22.03 -17.21 -5.95
N ALA A 83 -21.82 -17.94 -7.04
CA ALA A 83 -20.55 -17.98 -7.74
C ALA A 83 -20.72 -18.13 -9.24
N THR A 84 -19.79 -17.53 -9.98
CA THR A 84 -19.68 -17.68 -11.42
C THR A 84 -18.23 -17.81 -11.85
N VAL A 85 -18.02 -18.39 -13.01
CA VAL A 85 -16.74 -18.32 -13.72
C VAL A 85 -17.02 -17.77 -15.11
N LEU A 86 -16.33 -16.71 -15.45
CA LEU A 86 -16.36 -16.07 -16.75
C LEU A 86 -15.09 -16.43 -17.52
N LYS A 87 -15.21 -16.55 -18.83
CA LYS A 87 -14.06 -16.69 -19.72
C LYS A 87 -13.96 -15.44 -20.59
N ILE A 88 -12.81 -14.81 -20.57
CA ILE A 88 -12.47 -13.63 -21.36
C ILE A 88 -11.65 -14.09 -22.54
N VAL A 89 -12.08 -13.77 -23.75
CA VAL A 89 -11.45 -14.24 -24.99
C VAL A 89 -10.94 -13.05 -25.79
N ASN A 90 -9.67 -13.09 -26.16
CA ASN A 90 -9.11 -12.14 -27.12
C ASN A 90 -9.41 -12.64 -28.55
N GLU A 91 -10.36 -12.02 -29.22
CA GLU A 91 -10.70 -12.29 -30.62
C GLU A 91 -9.89 -11.40 -31.61
N GLY A 92 -9.15 -10.45 -31.08
CA GLY A 92 -8.31 -9.53 -31.85
C GLY A 92 -6.98 -10.14 -32.25
N SER A 93 -6.22 -9.38 -33.03
CA SER A 93 -4.86 -9.73 -33.46
C SER A 93 -3.77 -9.07 -32.63
N LEU A 94 -4.12 -8.23 -31.66
CA LEU A 94 -3.20 -7.58 -30.74
C LEU A 94 -3.26 -8.23 -29.35
N ALA A 95 -2.13 -8.26 -28.65
CA ALA A 95 -2.13 -8.55 -27.22
C ALA A 95 -2.86 -7.45 -26.48
N LEU A 96 -3.62 -7.83 -25.45
CA LEU A 96 -4.40 -6.89 -24.65
C LEU A 96 -4.21 -7.10 -23.15
N ARG A 97 -4.48 -6.07 -22.41
CA ARG A 97 -4.71 -6.07 -20.97
C ARG A 97 -6.20 -5.89 -20.72
N TRP A 98 -6.72 -6.52 -19.69
CA TRP A 98 -8.11 -6.41 -19.32
C TRP A 98 -8.28 -6.17 -17.82
N VAL A 99 -9.38 -5.54 -17.45
CA VAL A 99 -9.85 -5.39 -16.08
C VAL A 99 -11.35 -5.63 -16.01
N ALA A 100 -11.79 -6.29 -14.95
CA ALA A 100 -13.22 -6.41 -14.66
C ALA A 100 -13.63 -5.32 -13.67
N LYS A 101 -14.79 -4.74 -13.89
CA LYS A 101 -15.37 -3.70 -13.04
C LYS A 101 -16.83 -4.01 -12.76
N PHE A 102 -17.24 -3.85 -11.50
CA PHE A 102 -18.65 -3.82 -11.14
C PHE A 102 -19.15 -2.39 -11.27
N VAL A 103 -20.19 -2.18 -12.03
CA VAL A 103 -20.73 -0.85 -12.34
C VAL A 103 -22.21 -0.80 -11.98
N SER A 104 -22.65 0.23 -11.31
CA SER A 104 -24.06 0.49 -11.06
C SER A 104 -24.36 1.98 -11.16
N ASP A 105 -25.40 2.33 -11.90
CA ASP A 105 -25.98 3.66 -11.94
C ASP A 105 -26.95 3.92 -10.79
N TYR A 106 -27.24 2.88 -9.99
CA TYR A 106 -28.17 2.95 -8.88
C TYR A 106 -27.44 3.05 -7.56
N GLU A 107 -28.04 3.77 -6.62
CA GLU A 107 -27.55 3.83 -5.25
C GLU A 107 -27.69 2.46 -4.57
N LEU A 108 -26.62 1.99 -3.95
CA LEU A 108 -26.62 0.73 -3.21
C LEU A 108 -27.38 0.86 -1.89
N THR A 109 -27.98 -0.21 -1.43
CA THR A 109 -28.54 -0.31 -0.07
C THR A 109 -27.47 -0.81 0.90
N ILE A 110 -27.78 -0.76 2.20
CA ILE A 110 -26.90 -1.31 3.24
C ILE A 110 -26.67 -2.83 3.09
N LEU A 111 -27.44 -3.56 2.27
CA LEU A 111 -27.20 -4.96 1.96
C LEU A 111 -25.83 -5.15 1.28
N ALA A 112 -25.39 -4.19 0.49
CA ALA A 112 -24.08 -4.22 -0.17
C ALA A 112 -22.89 -4.24 0.79
N ASP A 113 -23.06 -3.71 2.02
CA ASP A 113 -22.00 -3.67 3.05
C ASP A 113 -21.70 -5.05 3.65
N VAL A 114 -22.63 -5.99 3.54
CA VAL A 114 -22.52 -7.34 4.12
C VAL A 114 -22.43 -8.47 3.08
N ILE A 115 -22.25 -8.15 1.82
CA ILE A 115 -21.95 -9.12 0.76
C ILE A 115 -20.49 -9.00 0.39
N ASP A 116 -19.70 -9.97 0.81
CA ASP A 116 -18.28 -10.08 0.51
C ASP A 116 -18.05 -10.51 -0.94
N VAL A 117 -17.08 -9.90 -1.62
CA VAL A 117 -16.64 -10.24 -2.97
C VAL A 117 -15.32 -10.98 -2.89
N TYR A 118 -15.26 -12.14 -3.52
CA TYR A 118 -14.03 -12.92 -3.68
C TYR A 118 -13.78 -13.14 -5.17
N VAL A 119 -12.51 -13.02 -5.57
CA VAL A 119 -12.09 -13.16 -6.96
C VAL A 119 -10.92 -14.13 -7.09
N LYS A 120 -10.85 -14.76 -8.26
CA LYS A 120 -9.72 -15.56 -8.73
C LYS A 120 -9.58 -15.37 -10.22
N SER A 121 -8.40 -15.02 -10.72
CA SER A 121 -8.12 -14.89 -12.14
C SER A 121 -6.92 -15.73 -12.56
N GLY A 122 -6.85 -16.08 -13.83
CA GLY A 122 -5.73 -16.85 -14.39
C GLY A 122 -5.96 -17.23 -15.84
N THR A 123 -4.93 -17.77 -16.49
CA THR A 123 -4.97 -18.29 -17.86
C THR A 123 -5.38 -19.77 -17.92
N ASP A 124 -5.31 -20.49 -16.79
CA ASP A 124 -5.80 -21.85 -16.68
C ASP A 124 -7.29 -21.88 -16.32
N PRO A 125 -8.05 -22.86 -16.84
CA PRO A 125 -9.47 -22.98 -16.52
C PRO A 125 -9.74 -23.05 -15.02
N ILE A 126 -10.60 -22.19 -14.53
CA ILE A 126 -11.05 -22.16 -13.14
C ILE A 126 -12.29 -23.04 -13.00
N ALA A 127 -12.23 -24.03 -12.11
CA ALA A 127 -13.42 -24.81 -11.78
C ALA A 127 -14.44 -23.94 -11.04
N MET A 128 -15.73 -24.13 -11.33
CA MET A 128 -16.80 -23.51 -10.56
C MET A 128 -16.61 -23.84 -9.07
N PRO A 129 -16.53 -22.86 -8.17
CA PRO A 129 -16.40 -23.14 -6.76
C PRO A 129 -17.64 -23.91 -6.27
N THR A 130 -17.41 -24.95 -5.49
CA THR A 130 -18.47 -25.68 -4.80
C THR A 130 -18.69 -25.08 -3.44
N ASP A 131 -19.92 -25.12 -2.94
CA ASP A 131 -20.35 -24.56 -1.66
C ASP A 131 -19.25 -24.44 -0.61
N ARG A 132 -18.91 -23.21 -0.23
CA ARG A 132 -17.98 -22.85 0.84
C ARG A 132 -16.50 -23.18 0.61
N ASN A 133 -16.09 -23.81 -0.48
CA ASN A 133 -14.68 -23.95 -0.81
C ASN A 133 -14.21 -22.77 -1.67
N LEU A 134 -13.55 -21.80 -1.03
CA LEU A 134 -12.98 -20.60 -1.65
C LEU A 134 -11.46 -20.72 -1.83
N ASP A 135 -10.92 -21.95 -1.91
CA ASP A 135 -9.48 -22.17 -2.06
C ASP A 135 -8.95 -21.50 -3.34
N GLY A 136 -7.98 -20.62 -3.13
CA GLY A 136 -7.37 -19.82 -4.20
C GLY A 136 -8.19 -18.60 -4.65
N TYR A 137 -9.30 -18.29 -3.98
CA TYR A 137 -10.01 -17.01 -4.13
C TYR A 137 -9.50 -16.00 -3.10
N THR A 138 -9.37 -14.75 -3.52
CA THR A 138 -8.96 -13.63 -2.66
C THR A 138 -10.18 -12.76 -2.37
N LYS A 139 -10.43 -12.44 -1.09
CA LYS A 139 -11.44 -11.45 -0.73
C LYS A 139 -10.93 -10.06 -1.11
N VAL A 140 -11.70 -9.34 -1.91
CA VAL A 140 -11.35 -7.99 -2.40
C VAL A 140 -12.15 -6.87 -1.71
N GLY A 141 -13.13 -7.21 -0.90
CA GLY A 141 -13.93 -6.27 -0.14
C GLY A 141 -15.39 -6.70 -0.07
N THR A 142 -16.28 -5.75 0.19
CA THR A 142 -17.73 -5.91 0.06
C THR A 142 -18.21 -5.38 -1.29
N VAL A 143 -19.45 -5.68 -1.66
CA VAL A 143 -20.04 -5.12 -2.90
C VAL A 143 -20.07 -3.59 -2.83
N ALA A 144 -20.33 -3.01 -1.66
CA ALA A 144 -20.33 -1.56 -1.46
C ALA A 144 -18.97 -0.93 -1.74
N GLU A 145 -17.87 -1.61 -1.38
CA GLU A 145 -16.51 -1.15 -1.61
C GLU A 145 -16.05 -1.39 -3.05
N PHE A 146 -16.56 -2.44 -3.70
CA PHE A 146 -16.09 -2.91 -4.99
C PHE A 146 -16.83 -2.28 -6.18
N VAL A 147 -18.12 -1.94 -6.04
CA VAL A 147 -18.91 -1.30 -7.11
C VAL A 147 -18.35 0.08 -7.44
N ASN A 148 -18.18 0.37 -8.74
CA ASN A 148 -17.59 1.59 -9.28
C ASN A 148 -16.11 1.82 -8.92
N THR A 149 -15.43 0.79 -8.39
CA THR A 149 -14.00 0.81 -8.10
C THR A 149 -13.27 -0.06 -9.13
N ILE A 150 -12.07 0.34 -9.55
CA ILE A 150 -11.19 -0.51 -10.36
C ILE A 150 -10.25 -1.21 -9.39
N GLU A 151 -10.35 -2.53 -9.32
CA GLU A 151 -9.48 -3.35 -8.46
C GLU A 151 -8.41 -4.06 -9.29
N GLU A 152 -7.16 -3.94 -8.87
CA GLU A 152 -6.02 -4.62 -9.52
C GLU A 152 -6.13 -6.15 -9.49
N THR A 153 -6.88 -6.70 -8.55
CA THR A 153 -7.09 -8.15 -8.41
C THR A 153 -7.97 -8.77 -9.48
N THR A 154 -8.69 -7.96 -10.27
CA THR A 154 -9.55 -8.41 -11.37
C THR A 154 -9.01 -8.04 -12.73
N ASN A 155 -7.72 -8.13 -12.91
CA ASN A 155 -7.05 -7.81 -14.17
C ASN A 155 -6.24 -8.99 -14.73
N GLY A 156 -5.79 -8.86 -15.97
CA GLY A 156 -4.91 -9.83 -16.59
C GLY A 156 -4.45 -9.40 -17.99
N TYR A 157 -3.57 -10.21 -18.54
CA TYR A 157 -3.04 -10.03 -19.89
C TYR A 157 -3.47 -11.16 -20.78
N LEU A 158 -3.78 -10.86 -22.04
CA LEU A 158 -4.15 -11.84 -23.05
C LEU A 158 -3.34 -11.61 -24.32
N LEU A 159 -2.51 -12.58 -24.68
CA LEU A 159 -1.88 -12.59 -25.99
C LEU A 159 -2.94 -12.82 -27.07
N ALA A 160 -2.68 -12.38 -28.28
CA ALA A 160 -3.47 -12.81 -29.44
C ALA A 160 -3.35 -14.33 -29.61
N LYS A 161 -4.39 -14.99 -30.17
CA LYS A 161 -4.30 -16.40 -30.52
C LYS A 161 -3.18 -16.63 -31.54
N ASP A 162 -2.36 -17.66 -31.32
CA ASP A 162 -1.34 -18.09 -32.28
C ASP A 162 -1.96 -18.73 -33.52
N GLU A 163 -1.13 -19.09 -34.52
CA GLU A 163 -1.58 -19.76 -35.75
C GLU A 163 -2.26 -21.11 -35.50
N ASN A 164 -2.08 -21.70 -34.32
CA ASN A 164 -2.68 -22.96 -33.90
C ASN A 164 -3.94 -22.75 -33.03
N GLY A 165 -4.32 -21.49 -32.75
CA GLY A 165 -5.43 -21.12 -31.91
C GLY A 165 -5.15 -21.20 -30.40
N ASN A 166 -3.87 -21.31 -29.99
CA ASN A 166 -3.51 -21.31 -28.58
C ASN A 166 -3.39 -19.89 -28.03
N GLY A 167 -3.64 -19.73 -26.75
CA GLY A 167 -3.64 -18.43 -26.07
C GLY A 167 -4.93 -17.65 -26.27
N GLY A 168 -4.94 -16.43 -25.85
CA GLY A 168 -6.08 -15.53 -26.02
C GLY A 168 -7.25 -15.79 -25.09
N GLU A 169 -7.10 -16.58 -24.03
CA GLU A 169 -8.16 -16.88 -23.05
C GLU A 169 -7.68 -16.63 -21.62
N ALA A 170 -8.55 -16.01 -20.82
CA ALA A 170 -8.38 -15.91 -19.38
C ALA A 170 -9.70 -16.26 -18.68
N TYR A 171 -9.59 -16.64 -17.43
CA TYR A 171 -10.73 -17.03 -16.61
C TYR A 171 -10.79 -16.12 -15.38
N LEU A 172 -12.01 -15.70 -15.04
CA LEU A 172 -12.32 -14.89 -13.87
C LEU A 172 -13.43 -15.57 -13.07
N GLY A 173 -13.05 -16.14 -11.93
CA GLY A 173 -14.01 -16.64 -10.95
C GLY A 173 -14.42 -15.52 -10.01
N ILE A 174 -15.71 -15.35 -9.80
CA ILE A 174 -16.30 -14.36 -8.89
C ILE A 174 -17.23 -15.08 -7.93
N VAL A 175 -17.07 -14.79 -6.64
CA VAL A 175 -17.95 -15.33 -5.60
C VAL A 175 -18.48 -14.17 -4.77
N LEU A 176 -19.78 -14.13 -4.61
CA LEU A 176 -20.49 -13.24 -3.70
C LEU A 176 -20.95 -14.06 -2.48
N LYS A 177 -20.61 -13.63 -1.28
CA LYS A 177 -20.98 -14.31 -0.04
C LYS A 177 -21.58 -13.34 0.96
N MET A 178 -22.80 -13.60 1.41
CA MET A 178 -23.39 -12.85 2.52
C MET A 178 -22.73 -13.24 3.83
N GLN A 179 -22.29 -12.26 4.61
CA GLN A 179 -21.65 -12.48 5.90
C GLN A 179 -22.59 -13.21 6.86
N GLU A 180 -22.06 -14.17 7.60
CA GLU A 180 -22.84 -14.95 8.57
C GLU A 180 -23.33 -14.10 9.77
N SER A 181 -22.67 -12.96 10.02
CA SER A 181 -23.02 -11.99 11.03
C SER A 181 -24.14 -11.04 10.65
N ALA A 182 -24.61 -11.06 9.38
CA ALA A 182 -25.68 -10.17 8.93
C ALA A 182 -26.97 -10.42 9.70
N GLY A 183 -27.56 -9.36 10.25
CA GLY A 183 -28.76 -9.42 11.09
C GLY A 183 -30.05 -9.24 10.31
N ASN A 184 -31.16 -9.09 11.05
CA ASN A 184 -32.50 -8.94 10.47
C ASN A 184 -32.71 -7.60 9.74
N GLU A 185 -31.86 -6.63 9.94
CA GLU A 185 -31.91 -5.30 9.31
C GLU A 185 -31.72 -5.33 7.80
N TYR A 186 -31.14 -6.40 7.29
CA TYR A 186 -30.93 -6.62 5.84
C TYR A 186 -32.09 -7.38 5.16
N GLN A 187 -33.04 -7.88 5.94
CA GLN A 187 -34.12 -8.71 5.45
C GLN A 187 -35.04 -7.94 4.48
N GLY A 188 -35.25 -8.49 3.30
CA GLY A 188 -36.14 -7.92 2.28
C GLY A 188 -35.58 -6.70 1.57
N LEU A 189 -34.33 -6.34 1.79
CA LEU A 189 -33.66 -5.26 1.06
C LEU A 189 -33.18 -5.77 -0.32
N PRO A 190 -33.41 -5.02 -1.40
CA PRO A 190 -32.69 -5.23 -2.66
C PRO A 190 -31.25 -4.74 -2.54
N LEU A 191 -30.35 -5.23 -3.39
CA LEU A 191 -28.94 -4.75 -3.41
C LEU A 191 -28.86 -3.29 -3.86
N CYS A 192 -29.59 -2.95 -4.93
CA CYS A 192 -29.68 -1.59 -5.47
C CYS A 192 -31.07 -1.00 -5.17
N LYS A 193 -31.14 0.31 -4.92
CA LYS A 193 -32.40 1.03 -4.74
C LYS A 193 -33.22 1.03 -6.03
N ASP A 194 -34.52 1.28 -5.89
CA ASP A 194 -35.48 1.43 -6.99
C ASP A 194 -35.55 0.25 -8.00
N GLY A 195 -35.17 -0.96 -7.54
CA GLY A 195 -35.14 -2.15 -8.39
C GLY A 195 -34.01 -2.18 -9.42
N GLY A 196 -32.95 -1.40 -9.17
CA GLY A 196 -31.76 -1.36 -10.00
C GLY A 196 -30.93 -2.65 -9.90
N ALA A 197 -29.94 -2.73 -10.76
CA ALA A 197 -28.97 -3.82 -10.83
C ALA A 197 -27.53 -3.25 -10.88
N PHE A 198 -26.56 -4.12 -10.78
CA PHE A 198 -25.17 -3.82 -11.14
C PHE A 198 -24.76 -4.69 -12.33
N ASP A 199 -23.87 -4.18 -13.14
CA ASP A 199 -23.28 -4.87 -14.27
C ASP A 199 -21.85 -5.29 -13.98
N ILE A 200 -21.38 -6.34 -14.64
CA ILE A 200 -19.98 -6.72 -14.69
C ILE A 200 -19.47 -6.35 -16.09
N GLN A 201 -18.59 -5.38 -16.16
CA GLN A 201 -18.01 -4.90 -17.41
C GLN A 201 -16.53 -5.30 -17.48
N ILE A 202 -16.11 -5.79 -18.64
CA ILE A 202 -14.70 -6.05 -18.94
C ILE A 202 -14.21 -4.96 -19.85
N PHE A 203 -13.21 -4.22 -19.38
CA PHE A 203 -12.49 -3.23 -20.16
C PHE A 203 -11.23 -3.87 -20.69
N ALA A 204 -10.88 -3.60 -21.92
CA ALA A 204 -9.65 -4.07 -22.53
C ALA A 204 -8.93 -2.92 -23.24
N THR A 205 -7.62 -2.92 -23.09
CA THR A 205 -6.74 -1.98 -23.77
C THR A 205 -5.56 -2.70 -24.41
N GLN A 206 -4.87 -2.06 -25.34
CA GLN A 206 -3.73 -2.67 -26.02
C GLN A 206 -2.55 -2.84 -25.04
N TYR A 207 -1.98 -4.04 -24.96
CA TYR A 207 -0.90 -4.39 -24.01
C TYR A 207 0.36 -3.53 -24.16
N THR A 208 0.70 -3.12 -25.37
CA THR A 208 2.00 -2.49 -25.66
C THR A 208 2.04 -0.97 -25.52
N TYR A 209 0.90 -0.30 -25.41
CA TYR A 209 0.84 1.17 -25.43
C TYR A 209 -0.18 1.79 -24.46
N GLU A 210 -0.86 0.99 -23.63
CA GLU A 210 -1.87 1.49 -22.68
C GLU A 210 -1.83 0.66 -21.38
N GLU A 211 -0.79 0.83 -20.58
CA GLU A 211 -0.57 -0.03 -19.41
C GLU A 211 -1.22 0.50 -18.13
N ASP A 212 -1.44 1.81 -18.04
CA ASP A 212 -1.93 2.45 -16.82
C ASP A 212 -3.39 2.93 -16.89
N SER A 213 -4.02 2.88 -18.05
CA SER A 213 -5.32 3.51 -18.29
C SER A 213 -6.29 2.56 -19.00
N PHE A 214 -7.48 2.44 -18.42
CA PHE A 214 -8.66 1.88 -19.06
C PHE A 214 -9.64 3.01 -19.39
N ASP A 215 -9.12 4.20 -19.71
CA ASP A 215 -9.89 5.36 -20.12
C ASP A 215 -9.70 5.66 -21.62
N GLU A 216 -10.25 6.77 -22.10
CA GLU A 216 -10.19 7.20 -23.50
C GLU A 216 -8.90 7.99 -23.85
N THR A 217 -7.92 8.06 -22.92
CA THR A 217 -6.67 8.79 -23.11
C THR A 217 -5.54 7.85 -23.48
N TYR A 218 -4.75 8.25 -24.46
CA TYR A 218 -3.62 7.46 -24.98
C TYR A 218 -2.47 7.42 -23.97
N ASP A 219 -1.90 6.23 -23.73
CA ASP A 219 -0.77 6.05 -22.83
C ASP A 219 0.41 6.94 -23.16
N GLN A 220 0.88 7.67 -22.16
CA GLN A 220 2.06 8.52 -22.25
C GLN A 220 3.37 7.71 -22.24
N TYR A 221 3.33 6.40 -21.93
CA TYR A 221 4.52 5.59 -21.73
C TYR A 221 4.89 4.82 -23.01
N ALA A 222 6.10 5.05 -23.49
CA ALA A 222 6.66 4.23 -24.56
C ALA A 222 7.21 2.92 -23.97
N SER A 223 6.67 1.77 -24.38
CA SER A 223 7.19 0.46 -23.98
C SER A 223 8.60 0.25 -24.53
N VAL A 224 9.53 -0.11 -23.65
CA VAL A 224 10.95 -0.32 -23.98
C VAL A 224 11.48 -1.56 -23.27
N ALA A 225 12.31 -2.32 -23.95
CA ALA A 225 12.98 -3.49 -23.36
C ALA A 225 14.39 -3.15 -22.87
N THR A 226 15.01 -2.12 -23.40
CA THR A 226 16.42 -1.80 -23.15
C THR A 226 16.67 -0.33 -22.92
N LEU A 227 17.72 0.01 -22.18
CA LEU A 227 18.17 1.39 -22.00
C LEU A 227 18.57 2.06 -23.34
N ALA A 228 18.99 1.31 -24.34
CA ALA A 228 19.33 1.84 -25.66
C ALA A 228 18.07 2.29 -26.41
N GLU A 229 17.01 1.50 -26.36
CA GLU A 229 15.70 1.90 -26.92
C GLU A 229 15.15 3.14 -26.23
N MET A 230 15.18 3.18 -24.89
CA MET A 230 14.79 4.38 -24.15
C MET A 230 15.56 5.62 -24.62
N LYS A 231 16.90 5.51 -24.78
CA LYS A 231 17.73 6.64 -25.23
C LYS A 231 17.38 7.11 -26.65
N ASN A 232 17.05 6.19 -27.55
CA ASN A 232 16.64 6.54 -28.91
C ASN A 232 15.29 7.27 -28.88
N LEU A 233 14.31 6.72 -28.18
CA LEU A 233 12.98 7.34 -28.06
C LEU A 233 13.03 8.68 -27.32
N LEU A 234 13.90 8.82 -26.32
CA LEU A 234 14.13 10.10 -25.65
C LEU A 234 14.68 11.16 -26.60
N ALA A 235 15.59 10.78 -27.53
CA ALA A 235 16.10 11.66 -28.57
C ALA A 235 15.01 12.08 -29.57
N ASP A 236 14.00 11.23 -29.77
CA ASP A 236 12.84 11.49 -30.62
C ASP A 236 11.72 12.27 -29.88
N GLY A 237 11.96 12.65 -28.63
CA GLY A 237 11.08 13.53 -27.84
C GLY A 237 10.12 12.83 -26.88
N HIS A 238 10.17 11.50 -26.76
CA HIS A 238 9.46 10.77 -25.71
C HIS A 238 10.12 11.03 -24.36
N ASN A 239 9.33 11.05 -23.30
CA ASN A 239 9.84 11.36 -21.96
C ASN A 239 9.32 10.41 -20.88
N SER A 240 8.49 9.45 -21.23
CA SER A 240 7.93 8.48 -20.30
C SER A 240 8.08 7.07 -20.88
N PHE A 241 8.65 6.14 -20.09
CA PHE A 241 9.12 4.85 -20.56
C PHE A 241 8.69 3.74 -19.60
N ASN A 242 8.05 2.71 -20.15
CA ASN A 242 7.68 1.52 -19.43
C ASN A 242 8.60 0.36 -19.83
N PHE A 243 9.31 -0.19 -18.87
CA PHE A 243 10.24 -1.30 -19.09
C PHE A 243 9.58 -2.67 -18.98
N MET A 244 8.30 -2.76 -18.63
CA MET A 244 7.55 -4.03 -18.59
C MET A 244 8.22 -5.14 -17.76
N GLY A 245 8.89 -4.79 -16.67
CA GLY A 245 9.67 -5.72 -15.84
C GLY A 245 11.03 -6.11 -16.40
N ASN A 246 11.46 -5.53 -17.52
CA ASN A 246 12.78 -5.83 -18.09
C ASN A 246 13.91 -5.31 -17.20
N GLU A 247 15.00 -6.08 -17.19
CA GLU A 247 16.21 -5.76 -16.44
C GLU A 247 17.08 -4.75 -17.20
N ILE A 248 17.47 -3.69 -16.49
CA ILE A 248 18.37 -2.65 -17.03
C ILE A 248 19.50 -2.33 -16.05
N ASN A 249 20.59 -1.78 -16.58
CA ASN A 249 21.67 -1.21 -15.76
C ASN A 249 21.80 0.28 -16.03
N LEU A 250 21.62 1.10 -14.99
CA LEU A 250 21.66 2.56 -15.08
C LEU A 250 23.05 3.16 -14.82
N SER A 251 24.14 2.38 -14.86
CA SER A 251 25.49 2.94 -14.72
C SER A 251 25.79 3.90 -15.89
N TYR A 252 25.98 5.18 -15.57
CA TYR A 252 26.05 6.27 -16.56
C TYR A 252 24.83 6.28 -17.52
N GLY A 253 23.70 5.80 -17.02
CA GLY A 253 22.48 5.62 -17.82
C GLY A 253 21.81 6.93 -18.18
N LEU A 254 21.79 7.87 -17.26
CA LEU A 254 21.16 9.19 -17.41
C LEU A 254 22.21 10.30 -17.39
N SER A 255 21.99 11.34 -18.16
CA SER A 255 22.87 12.52 -18.23
C SER A 255 22.05 13.81 -18.26
N LYS A 256 22.69 14.93 -17.92
CA LYS A 256 22.07 16.28 -17.98
C LYS A 256 21.53 16.61 -19.38
N ALA A 257 22.17 16.11 -20.44
CA ALA A 257 21.69 16.32 -21.81
C ALA A 257 20.41 15.51 -22.10
N MET A 258 20.24 14.38 -21.48
CA MET A 258 19.02 13.56 -21.60
C MET A 258 17.88 14.09 -20.74
N VAL A 259 18.20 14.70 -19.60
CA VAL A 259 17.21 15.29 -18.69
C VAL A 259 17.59 16.76 -18.45
N PRO A 260 17.38 17.64 -19.44
CA PRO A 260 17.71 19.06 -19.31
C PRO A 260 16.75 19.78 -18.36
N ALA A 261 17.17 20.94 -17.88
CA ALA A 261 16.36 21.76 -16.97
C ALA A 261 14.95 22.03 -17.55
N GLY A 262 13.94 21.83 -16.71
CA GLY A 262 12.53 22.00 -17.08
C GLY A 262 11.91 20.80 -17.81
N SER A 263 12.68 19.74 -18.10
CA SER A 263 12.14 18.48 -18.60
C SER A 263 11.84 17.50 -17.46
N THR A 264 10.96 16.56 -17.75
CA THR A 264 10.69 15.42 -16.87
C THR A 264 10.90 14.13 -17.66
N VAL A 265 11.59 13.16 -17.09
CA VAL A 265 11.74 11.81 -17.64
C VAL A 265 11.20 10.83 -16.63
N THR A 266 10.23 10.01 -17.04
CA THR A 266 9.64 8.94 -16.21
C THR A 266 10.13 7.57 -16.69
N ILE A 267 10.58 6.75 -15.75
CA ILE A 267 11.01 5.36 -15.94
C ILE A 267 10.12 4.50 -15.05
N SER A 268 9.35 3.61 -15.64
CA SER A 268 8.41 2.77 -14.91
C SER A 268 8.64 1.28 -15.14
N ASN A 269 8.24 0.47 -14.16
CA ASN A 269 8.23 -0.99 -14.21
C ASN A 269 9.58 -1.60 -14.64
N ALA A 270 10.70 -1.02 -14.22
CA ALA A 270 12.05 -1.51 -14.52
C ALA A 270 12.63 -2.30 -13.36
N VAL A 271 13.35 -3.37 -13.67
CA VAL A 271 14.25 -4.05 -12.74
C VAL A 271 15.66 -3.49 -12.94
N VAL A 272 16.10 -2.61 -12.04
CA VAL A 272 17.42 -1.97 -12.13
C VAL A 272 18.44 -2.83 -11.41
N SER A 273 19.36 -3.44 -12.13
CA SER A 273 20.33 -4.36 -11.60
C SER A 273 21.76 -3.82 -11.61
N GLY A 274 22.59 -4.42 -10.76
CA GLY A 274 23.99 -4.03 -10.64
C GLY A 274 24.19 -2.63 -10.06
N LYS A 275 25.41 -2.12 -10.14
CA LYS A 275 25.74 -0.78 -9.67
C LYS A 275 25.24 0.27 -10.66
N SER A 276 24.44 1.19 -10.19
CA SER A 276 23.87 2.29 -11.00
C SER A 276 24.42 3.64 -10.53
N TYR A 277 25.62 3.99 -10.93
CA TYR A 277 26.33 5.22 -10.56
C TYR A 277 26.63 6.10 -11.77
N GLY A 278 27.05 7.35 -11.52
CA GLY A 278 27.39 8.29 -12.58
C GLY A 278 26.18 8.89 -13.30
N ASN A 279 24.99 8.84 -12.69
CA ASN A 279 23.80 9.47 -13.24
C ASN A 279 23.78 10.97 -12.92
N ALA A 280 23.20 11.76 -13.83
CA ALA A 280 23.06 13.21 -13.66
C ALA A 280 21.78 13.68 -14.33
N ALA A 281 21.10 14.69 -13.72
CA ALA A 281 19.91 15.32 -14.26
C ALA A 281 19.85 16.80 -13.89
N ASP A 282 19.50 17.65 -14.84
CA ASP A 282 19.18 19.06 -14.57
C ASP A 282 17.66 19.30 -14.51
N GLY A 283 16.85 18.38 -15.04
CA GLY A 283 15.39 18.31 -14.92
C GLY A 283 14.96 17.25 -13.90
N THR A 284 13.71 16.83 -13.94
CA THR A 284 13.12 15.86 -13.04
C THR A 284 13.25 14.44 -13.59
N VAL A 285 13.72 13.50 -12.77
CA VAL A 285 13.66 12.06 -13.06
C VAL A 285 12.68 11.41 -12.10
N ILE A 286 11.72 10.67 -12.65
CA ILE A 286 10.73 9.93 -11.88
C ILE A 286 10.93 8.43 -12.13
N PHE A 287 11.06 7.66 -11.07
CA PHE A 287 11.01 6.20 -11.09
C PHE A 287 9.68 5.77 -10.48
N GLU A 288 8.90 4.97 -11.23
CA GLU A 288 7.59 4.47 -10.78
C GLU A 288 7.55 2.94 -10.87
N ASN A 289 7.13 2.27 -9.80
CA ASN A 289 7.01 0.80 -9.75
C ASN A 289 8.32 0.08 -10.14
N CYS A 290 9.47 0.64 -9.82
CA CYS A 290 10.77 0.07 -10.17
C CYS A 290 11.38 -0.70 -9.00
N THR A 291 12.11 -1.80 -9.32
CA THR A 291 12.86 -2.57 -8.33
C THR A 291 14.36 -2.41 -8.56
N PHE A 292 15.08 -1.90 -7.57
CA PHE A 292 16.54 -1.73 -7.60
C PHE A 292 17.19 -2.87 -6.82
N THR A 293 17.71 -3.87 -7.50
CA THR A 293 18.09 -5.18 -6.94
C THR A 293 19.51 -5.27 -6.38
N ASN A 294 20.34 -4.25 -6.58
CA ASN A 294 21.73 -4.31 -6.10
C ASN A 294 21.79 -4.14 -4.57
N THR A 295 22.18 -5.20 -3.88
CA THR A 295 22.31 -5.22 -2.41
C THR A 295 23.62 -4.62 -1.89
N GLY A 296 24.52 -4.20 -2.78
CA GLY A 296 25.80 -3.60 -2.44
C GLY A 296 25.78 -2.07 -2.45
N ALA A 297 26.97 -1.47 -2.67
CA ALA A 297 27.10 -0.03 -2.82
C ALA A 297 26.54 0.45 -4.17
N TYR A 298 25.92 1.63 -4.18
CA TYR A 298 25.38 2.29 -5.36
C TYR A 298 24.28 1.49 -6.09
N SER A 299 23.25 1.11 -5.40
CA SER A 299 22.04 0.58 -6.02
C SER A 299 21.47 1.62 -6.99
N ILE A 300 21.34 2.86 -6.53
CA ILE A 300 21.19 4.03 -7.39
C ILE A 300 22.04 5.19 -6.86
N HIS A 301 22.71 5.90 -7.75
CA HIS A 301 23.52 7.07 -7.42
C HIS A 301 23.41 8.14 -8.50
N PHE A 302 23.10 9.35 -8.08
CA PHE A 302 23.16 10.55 -8.90
C PHE A 302 24.30 11.42 -8.38
N ASP A 303 25.30 11.64 -9.23
CA ASP A 303 26.52 12.39 -8.85
C ASP A 303 26.34 13.90 -8.99
N ALA A 304 25.51 14.32 -9.96
CA ALA A 304 25.45 15.73 -10.35
C ALA A 304 24.13 16.11 -11.01
N GLY A 305 23.86 17.41 -11.05
CA GLY A 305 22.70 18.01 -11.68
C GLY A 305 22.02 18.99 -10.74
N ASN A 306 21.10 19.79 -11.28
CA ASN A 306 20.29 20.73 -10.50
C ASN A 306 18.81 20.30 -10.47
N GLY A 307 18.54 19.05 -10.87
CA GLY A 307 17.22 18.50 -11.00
C GLY A 307 16.71 17.80 -9.75
N ASP A 308 15.53 17.25 -9.87
CA ASP A 308 14.85 16.47 -8.84
C ASP A 308 14.88 14.98 -9.19
N VAL A 309 14.98 14.12 -8.18
CA VAL A 309 14.87 12.68 -8.35
C VAL A 309 13.74 12.16 -7.47
N ILE A 310 12.74 11.54 -8.07
CA ILE A 310 11.51 11.11 -7.41
C ILE A 310 11.34 9.61 -7.59
N PHE A 311 11.08 8.89 -6.49
CA PHE A 311 10.75 7.48 -6.48
C PHE A 311 9.32 7.32 -5.97
N LYS A 312 8.49 6.57 -6.70
CA LYS A 312 7.11 6.28 -6.34
C LYS A 312 6.85 4.79 -6.44
N ASN A 313 6.32 4.20 -5.39
CA ASN A 313 6.03 2.77 -5.32
C ASN A 313 7.20 1.89 -5.78
N CYS A 314 8.42 2.27 -5.38
CA CYS A 314 9.65 1.57 -5.76
C CYS A 314 10.17 0.71 -4.62
N GLU A 315 10.87 -0.36 -5.00
CA GLU A 315 11.59 -1.23 -4.08
C GLU A 315 13.09 -1.06 -4.26
N LEU A 316 13.79 -0.62 -3.22
CA LEU A 316 15.23 -0.33 -3.29
C LEU A 316 16.01 -1.16 -2.28
N TYR A 317 17.02 -1.86 -2.77
CA TYR A 317 17.97 -2.62 -1.96
C TYR A 317 19.33 -1.94 -1.91
N GLY A 318 20.09 -2.18 -0.84
CA GLY A 318 21.46 -1.71 -0.72
C GLY A 318 21.59 -0.21 -0.45
N TRP A 319 22.75 0.36 -0.77
CA TRP A 319 23.05 1.77 -0.51
C TRP A 319 22.76 2.66 -1.71
N ASN A 320 22.05 3.75 -1.42
CA ASN A 320 21.63 4.75 -2.40
C ASN A 320 22.19 6.12 -1.99
N SER A 321 22.75 6.86 -2.94
CA SER A 321 23.40 8.14 -2.65
C SER A 321 23.08 9.20 -3.70
N PHE A 322 22.90 10.44 -3.23
CA PHE A 322 22.48 11.57 -4.05
C PHE A 322 23.37 12.79 -3.77
N GLY A 323 23.95 13.35 -4.84
CA GLY A 323 24.95 14.43 -4.76
C GLY A 323 24.36 15.79 -4.34
N ASP A 324 25.27 16.70 -3.95
CA ASP A 324 24.96 18.01 -3.38
C ASP A 324 24.46 19.07 -4.37
N SER A 325 24.56 18.79 -5.65
CA SER A 325 24.08 19.70 -6.68
C SER A 325 22.64 19.44 -7.13
N LEU A 326 22.03 18.32 -6.71
CA LEU A 326 20.61 18.08 -6.91
C LEU A 326 19.77 19.09 -6.11
N ASN A 327 18.60 19.43 -6.64
CA ASN A 327 17.64 20.26 -5.94
C ASN A 327 16.95 19.49 -4.82
N SER A 328 16.36 18.33 -5.14
CA SER A 328 15.71 17.49 -4.15
C SER A 328 15.70 16.02 -4.53
N VAL A 329 15.48 15.17 -3.52
CA VAL A 329 15.22 13.73 -3.69
C VAL A 329 13.97 13.36 -2.89
N SER A 330 13.05 12.63 -3.49
CA SER A 330 11.79 12.26 -2.83
C SER A 330 11.48 10.80 -3.02
N PHE A 331 10.98 10.16 -1.94
CA PHE A 331 10.48 8.80 -1.93
C PHE A 331 9.03 8.80 -1.43
N TYR A 332 8.13 8.22 -2.22
CA TYR A 332 6.71 8.07 -1.91
C TYR A 332 6.31 6.61 -2.03
N ASP A 333 5.66 6.08 -1.02
CA ASP A 333 5.11 4.71 -1.01
C ASP A 333 6.15 3.62 -1.35
N CYS A 334 7.43 3.85 -1.00
CA CYS A 334 8.55 2.98 -1.34
C CYS A 334 8.86 1.96 -0.24
N ALA A 335 9.40 0.80 -0.66
CA ALA A 335 10.00 -0.18 0.25
C ALA A 335 11.53 -0.13 0.14
N LEU A 336 12.20 0.17 1.25
CA LEU A 336 13.62 0.46 1.31
C LEU A 336 14.32 -0.58 2.20
N TYR A 337 15.24 -1.37 1.63
CA TYR A 337 15.92 -2.48 2.32
C TYR A 337 17.43 -2.26 2.38
N GLY A 338 17.94 -1.96 3.55
CA GLY A 338 19.38 -1.82 3.78
C GLY A 338 20.08 -3.18 3.78
N ASN A 339 21.18 -3.28 3.04
CA ASN A 339 22.04 -4.44 3.08
C ASN A 339 23.49 -4.03 2.81
N GLY A 340 24.38 -4.20 3.78
CA GLY A 340 25.81 -3.99 3.58
C GLY A 340 26.46 -2.94 4.49
N THR A 341 27.58 -2.39 4.01
CA THR A 341 28.56 -1.63 4.81
C THR A 341 28.13 -0.17 5.10
N TYR A 342 27.07 0.28 4.43
CA TYR A 342 26.63 1.68 4.48
C TYR A 342 25.16 1.78 4.88
N GLY A 343 24.72 2.99 5.26
CA GLY A 343 23.29 3.30 5.45
C GLY A 343 22.49 3.07 4.16
N LEU A 344 21.18 3.16 4.25
CA LEU A 344 20.29 2.87 3.15
C LEU A 344 20.22 4.01 2.13
N ILE A 345 20.02 5.23 2.61
CA ILE A 345 19.97 6.45 1.79
C ILE A 345 20.86 7.52 2.41
N ARG A 346 21.71 8.12 1.58
CA ARG A 346 22.43 9.34 1.89
C ARG A 346 22.15 10.39 0.83
N SER A 347 21.59 11.51 1.22
CA SER A 347 21.37 12.65 0.35
C SER A 347 22.15 13.87 0.81
N TYR A 348 22.84 14.51 -0.13
CA TYR A 348 23.45 15.83 0.05
C TYR A 348 22.51 16.96 -0.44
N ALA A 349 21.36 16.60 -1.03
CA ALA A 349 20.25 17.47 -1.40
C ALA A 349 19.09 17.27 -0.42
N ASP A 350 18.14 18.21 -0.40
CA ASP A 350 16.93 18.07 0.41
C ASP A 350 16.24 16.74 0.14
N LEU A 351 15.91 16.01 1.20
CA LEU A 351 15.37 14.65 1.15
C LEU A 351 13.97 14.61 1.76
N TYR A 352 13.01 14.11 1.00
CA TYR A 352 11.64 13.91 1.42
C TYR A 352 11.28 12.41 1.35
N VAL A 353 10.73 11.86 2.45
CA VAL A 353 10.37 10.44 2.56
C VAL A 353 8.98 10.32 3.18
N GLU A 354 8.02 9.83 2.42
CA GLU A 354 6.61 9.73 2.83
C GLU A 354 6.03 8.35 2.55
N ASN A 355 5.29 7.81 3.53
CA ASN A 355 4.60 6.52 3.49
C ASN A 355 5.53 5.32 3.16
N CYS A 356 6.82 5.44 3.46
CA CYS A 356 7.80 4.42 3.10
C CYS A 356 7.93 3.36 4.19
N TYR A 357 8.19 2.13 3.74
CA TYR A 357 8.64 1.03 4.58
C TYR A 357 10.16 0.97 4.55
N ILE A 358 10.81 1.08 5.72
CA ILE A 358 12.27 1.26 5.83
C ILE A 358 12.84 0.15 6.72
N ASP A 359 13.50 -0.83 6.11
CA ASP A 359 14.14 -1.94 6.81
C ASP A 359 15.67 -1.80 6.75
N THR A 360 16.26 -1.44 7.89
CA THR A 360 17.71 -1.31 8.06
C THR A 360 18.34 -2.45 8.86
N THR A 361 17.60 -3.51 9.17
CA THR A 361 18.08 -4.61 10.04
C THR A 361 19.31 -5.32 9.50
N ASN A 362 19.51 -5.34 8.19
CA ASN A 362 20.68 -5.88 7.51
C ASN A 362 21.71 -4.80 7.11
N ALA A 363 21.48 -3.53 7.43
CA ALA A 363 22.46 -2.48 7.20
C ALA A 363 23.57 -2.57 8.25
N ASN A 364 24.81 -2.43 7.82
CA ASN A 364 25.92 -2.33 8.77
C ASN A 364 25.97 -0.89 9.32
N HIS A 365 25.48 -0.74 10.53
CA HIS A 365 25.52 0.54 11.24
C HIS A 365 26.96 0.85 11.65
N ASN A 366 27.71 1.53 10.79
CA ASN A 366 28.86 2.28 11.25
C ASN A 366 28.34 3.47 12.07
N ASP A 367 29.07 3.85 13.12
CA ASP A 367 28.70 4.85 14.14
C ASP A 367 28.19 6.23 13.62
N ASN A 368 28.21 6.46 12.31
CA ASN A 368 27.77 7.68 11.66
C ASN A 368 26.47 7.55 10.84
N TYR A 369 25.83 6.36 10.78
CA TYR A 369 24.68 6.08 9.89
C TYR A 369 23.56 5.32 10.62
N SER A 370 23.29 5.68 11.86
CA SER A 370 22.44 4.92 12.79
C SER A 370 20.99 4.73 12.36
N GLU A 371 20.49 5.49 11.39
CA GLU A 371 19.07 5.52 11.08
C GLU A 371 18.75 5.11 9.64
N GLY A 372 19.75 4.77 8.85
CA GLY A 372 19.59 4.28 7.49
C GLY A 372 19.19 5.32 6.44
N VAL A 373 18.52 6.39 6.81
CA VAL A 373 18.08 7.49 5.94
C VAL A 373 18.64 8.78 6.48
N GLU A 374 19.47 9.48 5.72
CA GLU A 374 20.11 10.72 6.16
C GLU A 374 20.19 11.81 5.09
N ALA A 375 19.95 13.05 5.48
CA ALA A 375 20.34 14.24 4.75
C ALA A 375 21.58 14.83 5.41
N VAL A 376 22.62 15.13 4.62
CA VAL A 376 23.93 15.58 5.13
C VAL A 376 24.31 16.94 4.56
N SER A 377 25.36 17.54 5.11
CA SER A 377 25.96 18.80 4.61
C SER A 377 25.00 20.00 4.54
N GLY A 378 24.02 20.06 5.43
CA GLY A 378 23.07 21.17 5.53
C GLY A 378 21.77 20.97 4.73
N ALA A 379 21.61 19.84 4.05
CA ALA A 379 20.35 19.44 3.45
C ALA A 379 19.31 19.09 4.52
N THR A 380 18.03 19.27 4.19
CA THR A 380 16.90 19.01 5.08
C THR A 380 16.35 17.61 4.86
N LEU A 381 16.15 16.85 5.95
CA LEU A 381 15.35 15.61 5.93
C LEU A 381 13.92 15.93 6.38
N THR A 382 12.96 15.61 5.55
CA THR A 382 11.53 15.66 5.88
C THR A 382 10.93 14.26 5.79
N GLU A 383 10.38 13.78 6.91
CA GLU A 383 9.78 12.46 7.02
C GLU A 383 8.30 12.57 7.36
N LYS A 384 7.48 11.66 6.78
CA LYS A 384 6.05 11.62 7.05
C LYS A 384 5.50 10.21 6.89
N ASN A 385 4.78 9.73 7.91
CA ASN A 385 4.05 8.46 7.92
C ASN A 385 4.90 7.22 7.58
N ASN A 386 6.21 7.22 7.86
CA ASN A 386 7.06 6.10 7.54
C ASN A 386 6.96 4.98 8.58
N THR A 387 7.13 3.74 8.12
CA THR A 387 7.30 2.56 8.99
C THR A 387 8.74 2.10 8.96
N TYR A 388 9.40 2.13 10.10
CA TYR A 388 10.77 1.63 10.28
C TYR A 388 10.76 0.24 10.89
N VAL A 389 11.60 -0.64 10.37
CA VAL A 389 11.87 -1.93 11.02
C VAL A 389 13.02 -1.79 12.00
N ALA A 390 12.79 -2.15 13.27
CA ALA A 390 13.80 -2.12 14.31
C ALA A 390 13.68 -3.35 15.20
N THR A 391 14.67 -4.24 15.15
CA THR A 391 14.69 -5.51 15.90
C THR A 391 15.60 -5.49 17.13
N LYS A 392 16.13 -4.33 17.48
CA LYS A 392 16.96 -4.08 18.66
C LYS A 392 16.39 -2.94 19.49
N MET A 393 16.42 -3.04 20.80
CA MET A 393 15.92 -2.00 21.71
C MET A 393 16.54 -0.63 21.45
N ALA A 394 17.84 -0.55 21.20
CA ALA A 394 18.51 0.71 20.94
C ALA A 394 17.96 1.45 19.71
N ASP A 395 17.66 0.72 18.63
CA ASP A 395 17.12 1.28 17.40
C ASP A 395 15.66 1.72 17.61
N VAL A 396 14.85 0.90 18.32
CA VAL A 396 13.48 1.28 18.71
C VAL A 396 13.49 2.58 19.51
N MET A 397 14.38 2.73 20.48
CA MET A 397 14.47 3.94 21.30
C MET A 397 14.92 5.17 20.51
N ALA A 398 15.89 5.02 19.62
CA ALA A 398 16.34 6.11 18.75
C ALA A 398 15.21 6.62 17.85
N LEU A 399 14.43 5.72 17.25
CA LEU A 399 13.29 6.06 16.42
C LEU A 399 12.12 6.63 17.24
N ALA A 400 11.79 6.03 18.38
CA ALA A 400 10.72 6.49 19.25
C ALA A 400 10.95 7.90 19.80
N ALA A 401 12.19 8.29 20.00
CA ALA A 401 12.55 9.63 20.45
C ALA A 401 12.28 10.73 19.40
N LYS A 402 12.16 10.38 18.12
CA LYS A 402 11.81 11.33 17.05
C LYS A 402 10.34 11.76 17.08
N GLY A 403 9.44 10.88 17.48
CA GLY A 403 8.00 11.07 17.37
C GLY A 403 7.45 10.91 15.95
N ASN A 404 6.13 10.84 15.83
CA ASN A 404 5.42 10.67 14.55
C ASN A 404 5.99 9.53 13.67
N THR A 405 6.44 8.46 14.31
CA THR A 405 7.17 7.36 13.66
C THR A 405 6.49 6.03 13.99
N THR A 406 6.24 5.22 12.97
CA THR A 406 5.81 3.82 13.14
C THR A 406 7.03 2.92 13.13
N ILE A 407 7.14 2.03 14.13
CA ILE A 407 8.27 1.13 14.34
C ILE A 407 7.75 -0.31 14.38
N ASP A 408 8.15 -1.15 13.43
CA ASP A 408 7.79 -2.56 13.38
C ASP A 408 8.97 -3.41 13.86
N ALA A 409 8.79 -4.09 14.98
CA ALA A 409 9.82 -4.96 15.54
C ALA A 409 9.81 -6.38 14.94
N LYS A 410 8.90 -6.71 14.03
CA LYS A 410 8.84 -8.03 13.35
C LYS A 410 8.79 -9.24 14.30
N GLY A 411 8.21 -9.10 15.46
CA GLY A 411 8.17 -10.14 16.47
C GLY A 411 9.48 -10.32 17.26
N ALA A 412 10.42 -9.40 17.11
CA ALA A 412 11.70 -9.51 17.82
C ALA A 412 11.53 -9.36 19.32
N ASN A 413 12.28 -10.18 20.05
CA ASN A 413 12.53 -9.99 21.46
C ASN A 413 13.57 -8.86 21.63
N LEU A 414 13.11 -7.71 22.13
CA LEU A 414 13.94 -6.51 22.25
C LEU A 414 14.89 -6.52 23.46
N GLY A 415 14.79 -7.54 24.35
CA GLY A 415 15.53 -7.61 25.60
C GLY A 415 14.93 -6.70 26.67
N ASP A 416 15.60 -6.67 27.81
CA ASP A 416 15.18 -5.91 28.98
C ASP A 416 15.34 -4.40 28.73
N PHE A 417 14.32 -3.62 29.11
CA PHE A 417 14.35 -2.18 29.08
C PHE A 417 14.30 -1.62 30.51
N ASP A 418 15.30 -0.85 30.88
CA ASP A 418 15.42 -0.25 32.22
C ASP A 418 15.80 1.23 32.14
N TYR A 419 14.90 2.11 32.57
CA TYR A 419 14.99 3.55 32.88
C TYR A 419 15.34 4.55 31.78
N ASP A 420 15.89 4.21 30.63
CA ASP A 420 16.41 5.20 29.68
C ASP A 420 15.80 5.12 28.27
N GLY A 421 14.59 5.64 28.09
CA GLY A 421 14.04 5.80 26.77
C GLY A 421 12.89 6.79 26.75
N THR A 422 12.83 7.55 25.67
CA THR A 422 11.76 8.50 25.41
C THR A 422 10.93 8.03 24.23
N PHE A 423 9.63 7.96 24.45
CA PHE A 423 8.64 7.80 23.40
C PHE A 423 8.00 9.18 23.19
N ALA A 424 8.32 9.80 22.07
CA ALA A 424 7.76 11.10 21.72
C ALA A 424 6.37 10.96 21.07
N ASP A 425 5.66 12.08 20.98
CA ASP A 425 4.30 12.14 20.44
C ASP A 425 4.17 11.52 19.05
N GLY A 426 3.09 10.79 18.83
CA GLY A 426 2.80 10.11 17.57
C GLY A 426 3.64 8.85 17.30
N THR A 427 4.42 8.37 18.26
CA THR A 427 5.15 7.10 18.13
C THR A 427 4.18 5.91 18.17
N VAL A 428 4.32 5.00 17.21
CA VAL A 428 3.63 3.71 17.17
C VAL A 428 4.67 2.59 17.15
N VAL A 429 4.62 1.66 18.12
CA VAL A 429 5.48 0.47 18.17
C VAL A 429 4.64 -0.78 17.89
N LYS A 430 5.04 -1.57 16.90
CA LYS A 430 4.29 -2.77 16.48
C LYS A 430 5.10 -4.05 16.62
N ASN A 431 4.40 -5.15 16.92
CA ASN A 431 4.94 -6.50 16.87
C ASN A 431 6.21 -6.70 17.73
N ALA A 432 6.34 -6.01 18.84
CA ALA A 432 7.49 -6.11 19.73
C ALA A 432 7.24 -7.08 20.90
N VAL A 433 8.29 -7.79 21.31
CA VAL A 433 8.30 -8.58 22.55
C VAL A 433 9.25 -7.89 23.55
N PHE A 434 8.68 -7.46 24.68
CA PHE A 434 9.38 -6.85 25.81
C PHE A 434 9.41 -7.84 26.99
N PRO A 435 10.53 -8.52 27.26
CA PRO A 435 10.62 -9.45 28.39
C PRO A 435 10.62 -8.74 29.75
N TYR A 436 11.06 -7.51 29.81
CA TYR A 436 11.00 -6.63 30.98
C TYR A 436 10.98 -5.18 30.53
N PHE A 437 9.97 -4.42 30.95
CA PHE A 437 9.86 -3.01 30.56
C PHE A 437 9.62 -2.12 31.78
N TYR A 438 10.62 -1.32 32.14
CA TYR A 438 10.58 -0.47 33.32
C TYR A 438 11.09 0.95 33.05
N GLY A 439 10.25 1.96 33.34
CA GLY A 439 10.66 3.37 33.40
C GLY A 439 10.56 4.15 32.09
N GLY A 440 9.73 3.76 31.13
CA GLY A 440 9.52 4.49 29.87
C GLY A 440 8.99 5.91 30.08
N LYS A 441 9.57 6.89 29.37
CA LYS A 441 9.13 8.30 29.35
C LYS A 441 8.21 8.51 28.16
N VAL A 442 6.98 8.96 28.37
CA VAL A 442 5.97 9.15 27.32
C VAL A 442 5.57 10.62 27.21
N TYR A 443 5.62 11.16 26.00
CA TYR A 443 5.18 12.52 25.69
C TYR A 443 4.16 12.47 24.54
N GLY A 444 3.07 13.26 24.68
CA GLY A 444 1.96 13.20 23.72
C GLY A 444 1.24 11.86 23.75
N THR A 445 0.85 11.32 22.61
CA THR A 445 0.20 10.00 22.51
C THR A 445 1.15 8.97 21.89
N VAL A 446 1.35 7.86 22.59
CA VAL A 446 2.17 6.73 22.15
C VAL A 446 1.31 5.48 22.06
N THR A 447 1.43 4.73 20.96
CA THR A 447 0.64 3.54 20.71
C THR A 447 1.53 2.30 20.62
N PHE A 448 1.13 1.22 21.26
CA PHE A 448 1.68 -0.13 21.11
C PHE A 448 0.64 -1.01 20.43
N GLU A 449 0.99 -1.65 19.31
CA GLU A 449 0.08 -2.51 18.54
C GLU A 449 0.65 -3.92 18.42
N ASN A 450 -0.16 -4.92 18.77
CA ASN A 450 0.23 -6.33 18.70
C ASN A 450 1.57 -6.61 19.40
N CYS A 451 1.82 -5.96 20.55
CA CYS A 451 3.02 -6.12 21.35
C CYS A 451 2.80 -7.08 22.51
N GLN A 452 3.88 -7.72 22.94
CA GLN A 452 3.89 -8.61 24.11
C GLN A 452 4.78 -8.03 25.20
N PHE A 453 4.20 -7.84 26.38
CA PHE A 453 4.90 -7.44 27.60
C PHE A 453 4.91 -8.66 28.52
N VAL A 454 6.03 -9.36 28.56
CA VAL A 454 6.13 -10.65 29.26
C VAL A 454 7.30 -10.62 30.22
N SER A 455 7.08 -10.94 31.49
CA SER A 455 8.15 -10.92 32.48
C SER A 455 7.90 -11.96 33.54
N ASP A 456 8.91 -12.76 33.84
CA ASP A 456 8.99 -13.61 35.01
C ASP A 456 9.42 -12.85 36.29
N HIS A 457 9.62 -11.51 36.16
CA HIS A 457 9.99 -10.59 37.22
C HIS A 457 8.79 -9.73 37.64
N SER A 458 9.01 -8.74 38.50
CA SER A 458 7.93 -7.93 39.05
C SER A 458 7.21 -7.02 38.04
N TYR A 459 7.90 -6.55 36.99
CA TYR A 459 7.32 -5.62 36.00
C TYR A 459 7.36 -6.20 34.60
N SER A 460 6.20 -6.36 33.96
CA SER A 460 6.14 -6.60 32.52
C SER A 460 5.99 -5.29 31.74
N ALA A 461 5.14 -4.36 32.18
CA ALA A 461 5.08 -3.00 31.66
C ALA A 461 4.98 -1.97 32.78
N HIS A 462 5.96 -1.06 32.87
CA HIS A 462 5.94 0.03 33.82
C HIS A 462 6.33 1.36 33.14
N PHE A 463 5.39 2.29 33.13
CA PHE A 463 5.57 3.65 32.60
C PHE A 463 5.30 4.64 33.73
N ASP A 464 6.28 5.45 34.12
CA ASP A 464 6.18 6.32 35.28
C ASP A 464 6.56 7.78 35.03
N SER A 465 7.03 8.11 33.82
CA SER A 465 7.59 9.40 33.48
C SER A 465 6.99 10.02 32.22
N GLY A 466 7.12 11.31 32.05
CA GLY A 466 6.53 12.06 30.95
C GLY A 466 5.19 12.69 31.35
N ASN A 467 4.43 13.13 30.37
CA ASN A 467 3.10 13.71 30.55
C ASN A 467 2.17 13.31 29.40
N GLY A 468 2.37 12.11 28.85
CA GLY A 468 1.64 11.61 27.69
C GLY A 468 0.58 10.59 28.01
N ASN A 469 -0.15 10.20 26.98
CA ASN A 469 -1.12 9.13 26.98
C ASN A 469 -0.52 7.86 26.33
N ILE A 470 -0.96 6.70 26.78
CA ILE A 470 -0.54 5.44 26.19
C ILE A 470 -1.77 4.69 25.69
N VAL A 471 -1.68 4.19 24.46
CA VAL A 471 -2.70 3.34 23.83
C VAL A 471 -2.09 1.98 23.56
N PHE A 472 -2.76 0.91 23.98
CA PHE A 472 -2.39 -0.47 23.66
C PHE A 472 -3.51 -1.10 22.83
N ASN A 473 -3.18 -1.59 21.65
CA ASN A 473 -4.10 -2.30 20.77
C ASN A 473 -3.62 -3.72 20.55
N ASP A 474 -4.50 -4.70 20.78
CA ASP A 474 -4.22 -6.13 20.54
C ASP A 474 -2.96 -6.63 21.26
N CYS A 475 -2.65 -6.07 22.44
CA CYS A 475 -1.44 -6.40 23.19
C CYS A 475 -1.67 -7.53 24.21
N TYR A 476 -0.59 -8.29 24.47
CA TYR A 476 -0.57 -9.34 25.46
C TYR A 476 0.34 -8.96 26.63
N PHE A 477 -0.14 -9.18 27.85
CA PHE A 477 0.57 -8.87 29.09
C PHE A 477 0.66 -10.10 29.98
N ASP A 478 1.87 -10.47 30.37
CA ASP A 478 2.13 -11.49 31.37
C ASP A 478 3.07 -10.91 32.44
N GLY A 479 2.53 -10.70 33.65
CA GLY A 479 3.23 -10.11 34.77
C GLY A 479 2.54 -8.85 35.32
N TRP A 480 3.26 -8.08 36.12
CA TRP A 480 2.74 -6.87 36.74
C TRP A 480 2.87 -5.64 35.85
N ASN A 481 1.76 -4.91 35.71
CA ASN A 481 1.70 -3.72 34.88
C ASN A 481 1.31 -2.50 35.72
N SER A 482 2.07 -1.42 35.63
CA SER A 482 1.85 -0.22 36.43
C SER A 482 2.08 1.05 35.61
N PHE A 483 1.15 1.98 35.77
CA PHE A 483 1.19 3.26 35.05
C PHE A 483 1.22 4.39 36.06
N GLY A 484 2.36 5.08 36.19
CA GLY A 484 2.64 6.06 37.23
C GLY A 484 1.91 7.38 37.06
N THR A 485 1.99 8.23 38.09
CA THR A 485 1.25 9.51 38.20
C THR A 485 1.59 10.54 37.14
N ALA A 486 2.71 10.39 36.44
CA ALA A 486 3.11 11.30 35.37
C ALA A 486 2.40 11.03 34.04
N ILE A 487 1.87 9.81 33.86
CA ILE A 487 1.07 9.43 32.69
C ILE A 487 -0.33 10.05 32.84
N THR A 488 -0.86 10.65 31.78
CA THR A 488 -2.13 11.39 31.82
C THR A 488 -3.35 10.52 31.51
N GLY A 489 -3.19 9.43 30.76
CA GLY A 489 -4.23 8.47 30.46
C GLY A 489 -3.70 7.17 29.90
N VAL A 490 -4.47 6.10 30.05
CA VAL A 490 -4.17 4.78 29.48
C VAL A 490 -5.41 4.25 28.79
N GLU A 491 -5.27 3.82 27.56
CA GLU A 491 -6.31 3.15 26.79
C GLU A 491 -5.83 1.78 26.35
N MET A 492 -6.65 0.74 26.54
CA MET A 492 -6.32 -0.64 26.20
C MET A 492 -7.47 -1.26 25.42
N ASN A 493 -7.20 -1.65 24.17
CA ASN A 493 -8.19 -2.21 23.27
C ASN A 493 -7.82 -3.64 22.88
N ASN A 494 -8.74 -4.59 23.06
CA ASN A 494 -8.59 -6.01 22.73
C ASN A 494 -7.36 -6.66 23.40
N CYS A 495 -6.95 -6.20 24.59
CA CYS A 495 -5.77 -6.69 25.27
C CYS A 495 -6.07 -7.93 26.12
N VAL A 496 -5.08 -8.81 26.23
CA VAL A 496 -5.15 -10.02 27.07
C VAL A 496 -4.13 -9.92 28.20
N PHE A 497 -4.59 -10.19 29.42
CA PHE A 497 -3.78 -10.17 30.63
C PHE A 497 -3.77 -11.55 31.28
N GLU A 498 -2.60 -12.13 31.40
CA GLU A 498 -2.40 -13.42 32.06
C GLU A 498 -1.65 -13.27 33.38
N THR A 499 -1.18 -14.30 33.90
CA THR A 499 -0.60 -14.58 35.22
C THR A 499 0.14 -13.42 35.89
N VAL A 500 -0.05 -13.29 37.20
CA VAL A 500 0.77 -12.43 38.05
C VAL A 500 1.82 -13.24 38.79
N VAL A 501 3.06 -12.84 38.63
CA VAL A 501 4.17 -13.30 39.45
C VAL A 501 4.40 -12.28 40.57
N GLY A 502 3.94 -12.57 41.78
CA GLY A 502 4.23 -11.76 42.97
C GLY A 502 3.00 -11.18 43.69
N PRO A 503 3.21 -10.36 44.73
CA PRO A 503 2.13 -9.85 45.59
C PRO A 503 1.43 -8.58 45.07
N TYR A 504 1.50 -8.29 43.77
CA TYR A 504 1.01 -7.05 43.23
C TYR A 504 -0.18 -7.27 42.29
N SER A 505 -0.95 -6.20 42.05
CA SER A 505 -2.06 -6.22 41.10
C SER A 505 -1.59 -6.44 39.67
N LEU A 506 -2.40 -7.12 38.89
CA LEU A 506 -2.15 -7.31 37.45
C LEU A 506 -2.00 -5.98 36.70
N LEU A 507 -2.94 -5.06 36.98
CA LEU A 507 -2.94 -3.71 36.42
C LEU A 507 -3.11 -2.67 37.54
N ARG A 508 -2.19 -1.73 37.63
CA ARG A 508 -2.27 -0.63 38.59
C ARG A 508 -2.28 0.73 37.91
N PHE A 509 -3.34 1.49 38.17
CA PHE A 509 -3.53 2.83 37.61
C PHE A 509 -3.38 3.92 38.67
N TYR A 510 -2.70 5.01 38.30
CA TYR A 510 -2.61 6.26 39.06
C TYR A 510 -3.32 7.41 38.34
N GLN A 511 -3.90 7.17 37.16
CA GLN A 511 -4.61 8.11 36.28
C GLN A 511 -5.87 7.44 35.71
N ASN A 512 -6.64 8.19 34.93
CA ASN A 512 -7.78 7.65 34.22
C ASN A 512 -7.36 6.56 33.24
N ALA A 513 -8.18 5.54 33.10
CA ALA A 513 -7.94 4.45 32.16
C ALA A 513 -9.26 3.97 31.54
N VAL A 514 -9.16 3.53 30.28
CA VAL A 514 -10.26 2.91 29.53
C VAL A 514 -9.79 1.57 29.00
N LEU A 515 -10.51 0.50 29.30
CA LEU A 515 -10.27 -0.84 28.78
C LEU A 515 -11.47 -1.27 27.94
N ASN A 516 -11.24 -1.58 26.68
CA ASN A 516 -12.26 -2.00 25.72
C ASN A 516 -12.00 -3.41 25.24
N ASN A 517 -12.97 -4.31 25.34
CA ASN A 517 -12.90 -5.71 24.89
C ASN A 517 -11.69 -6.48 25.43
N CYS A 518 -11.27 -6.20 26.67
CA CYS A 518 -10.10 -6.83 27.28
C CYS A 518 -10.45 -8.13 28.03
N GLU A 519 -9.52 -9.08 28.05
CA GLU A 519 -9.65 -10.36 28.75
C GLU A 519 -8.69 -10.47 29.93
N ILE A 520 -9.21 -10.70 31.15
CA ILE A 520 -8.46 -10.87 32.40
C ILE A 520 -8.43 -12.34 32.78
N LYS A 521 -7.36 -13.05 32.44
CA LYS A 521 -7.17 -14.49 32.72
C LYS A 521 -6.50 -14.79 34.08
N ALA A 522 -6.02 -13.77 34.79
CA ALA A 522 -5.33 -13.94 36.05
C ALA A 522 -6.21 -14.65 37.11
N SER A 523 -5.62 -15.59 37.81
CA SER A 523 -6.29 -16.35 38.90
C SER A 523 -6.31 -15.58 40.23
N PHE A 524 -5.44 -14.58 40.40
CA PHE A 524 -5.29 -13.78 41.61
C PHE A 524 -5.26 -12.31 41.21
N ASP A 525 -5.36 -11.39 42.14
CA ASP A 525 -5.21 -9.94 42.02
C ASP A 525 -5.57 -9.38 40.65
N GLY A 526 -6.37 -8.35 40.64
CA GLY A 526 -6.93 -7.86 39.42
C GLY A 526 -6.43 -6.47 39.08
N ILE A 527 -7.37 -5.60 38.85
CA ILE A 527 -7.15 -4.21 38.47
C ILE A 527 -7.32 -3.35 39.71
N ASP A 528 -6.35 -2.50 40.02
CA ASP A 528 -6.50 -1.54 41.12
C ASP A 528 -6.22 -0.10 40.68
N THR A 529 -6.79 0.86 41.43
CA THR A 529 -6.36 2.24 41.39
C THR A 529 -5.57 2.60 42.64
N ASN A 530 -4.44 3.27 42.46
CA ASN A 530 -3.60 3.77 43.56
C ASN A 530 -3.63 5.31 43.64
N GLN A 531 -4.61 5.95 43.04
CA GLN A 531 -4.82 7.38 43.09
C GLN A 531 -6.31 7.72 43.29
N SER A 532 -6.65 8.52 44.28
CA SER A 532 -8.03 8.94 44.50
C SER A 532 -8.51 9.90 43.41
N GLY A 533 -9.76 9.70 42.98
CA GLY A 533 -10.40 10.51 41.96
C GLY A 533 -10.09 10.07 40.51
N THR A 534 -9.41 8.95 40.32
CA THR A 534 -9.26 8.34 38.98
C THR A 534 -10.59 7.80 38.49
N VAL A 535 -10.81 7.79 37.19
CA VAL A 535 -11.94 7.15 36.52
C VAL A 535 -11.41 5.97 35.73
N ILE A 536 -11.88 4.77 36.01
CA ILE A 536 -11.53 3.54 35.29
C ILE A 536 -12.81 3.02 34.62
N GLU A 537 -12.77 2.97 33.29
CA GLU A 537 -13.87 2.46 32.46
C GLU A 537 -13.51 1.09 31.89
N LEU A 538 -14.39 0.13 32.04
CA LEU A 538 -14.24 -1.25 31.56
C LEU A 538 -15.44 -1.56 30.65
N ASN A 539 -15.23 -1.58 29.34
CA ASN A 539 -16.26 -1.77 28.35
C ASN A 539 -16.12 -3.15 27.70
N ASN A 540 -17.13 -3.99 27.79
CA ASN A 540 -17.15 -5.35 27.25
C ASN A 540 -15.91 -6.18 27.65
N CYS A 541 -15.43 -6.01 28.89
CA CYS A 541 -14.30 -6.75 29.43
C CYS A 541 -14.77 -8.04 30.10
N ILE A 542 -14.01 -9.13 29.95
CA ILE A 542 -14.32 -10.43 30.55
C ILE A 542 -13.29 -10.83 31.61
N GLY A 543 -13.71 -11.65 32.57
CA GLY A 543 -12.87 -12.14 33.67
C GLY A 543 -12.58 -11.13 34.77
N ILE A 544 -13.38 -10.06 34.87
CA ILE A 544 -13.22 -8.96 35.85
C ILE A 544 -13.97 -9.18 37.16
N GLU A 545 -14.86 -10.18 37.25
CA GLU A 545 -15.69 -10.40 38.44
C GLU A 545 -14.83 -10.68 39.67
N GLY A 546 -15.00 -9.85 40.70
CA GLY A 546 -14.25 -9.97 41.96
C GLY A 546 -12.77 -9.62 41.84
N LYS A 547 -12.34 -8.98 40.73
CA LYS A 547 -10.95 -8.61 40.48
C LYS A 547 -10.73 -7.08 40.34
N ILE A 548 -11.65 -6.28 40.78
CA ILE A 548 -11.56 -4.81 40.74
C ILE A 548 -11.47 -4.28 42.19
N TYR A 549 -10.48 -3.46 42.48
CA TYR A 549 -10.18 -3.00 43.84
C TYR A 549 -9.75 -1.55 43.93
N ASN A 550 -9.99 -0.96 45.09
CA ASN A 550 -9.35 0.29 45.50
C ASN A 550 -8.11 -0.05 46.35
N ASN A 551 -6.97 0.59 46.12
CA ASN A 551 -5.76 0.32 46.89
C ASN A 551 -5.76 1.11 48.20
N GLY A 552 -6.05 0.41 49.31
CA GLY A 552 -6.14 1.02 50.63
C GLY A 552 -7.20 2.13 50.69
N SER A 553 -6.77 3.35 51.05
CA SER A 553 -7.63 4.52 51.13
C SER A 553 -7.82 5.28 49.82
N LYS A 554 -7.27 4.79 48.72
CA LYS A 554 -7.35 5.41 47.38
C LYS A 554 -8.63 4.97 46.69
N VAL A 555 -9.59 5.89 46.53
CA VAL A 555 -10.91 5.58 45.97
C VAL A 555 -11.00 6.12 44.55
N GLY A 556 -11.25 5.25 43.59
CA GLY A 556 -11.54 5.58 42.19
C GLY A 556 -13.05 5.52 41.88
N THR A 557 -13.40 6.06 40.72
CA THR A 557 -14.71 5.84 40.09
C THR A 557 -14.56 4.67 39.11
N TRP A 558 -15.44 3.67 39.24
CA TRP A 558 -15.41 2.47 38.42
C TRP A 558 -16.69 2.38 37.59
N ILE A 559 -16.53 2.40 36.27
CA ILE A 559 -17.62 2.31 35.30
C ILE A 559 -17.46 1.00 34.54
N VAL A 560 -18.46 0.13 34.61
CA VAL A 560 -18.47 -1.14 33.85
C VAL A 560 -19.68 -1.12 32.93
N ASP A 561 -19.45 -1.22 31.64
CA ASP A 561 -20.47 -1.16 30.58
C ASP A 561 -21.42 0.03 30.74
N GLY A 562 -20.84 1.19 31.05
CA GLY A 562 -21.57 2.44 31.29
C GLY A 562 -22.27 2.57 32.63
N VAL A 563 -22.14 1.60 33.52
CA VAL A 563 -22.74 1.60 34.87
C VAL A 563 -21.70 1.94 35.92
N ASP A 564 -21.93 2.94 36.75
CA ASP A 564 -21.10 3.28 37.92
C ASP A 564 -21.30 2.23 39.02
N ILE A 565 -20.29 1.43 39.27
CA ILE A 565 -20.25 0.38 40.30
C ILE A 565 -19.36 0.74 41.50
N SER A 566 -18.88 1.96 41.59
CA SER A 566 -17.88 2.40 42.59
C SER A 566 -18.25 2.08 44.01
N SER A 567 -19.55 2.11 44.34
CA SER A 567 -20.08 1.81 45.68
C SER A 567 -19.96 0.33 46.07
N THR A 568 -19.72 -0.57 45.12
CA THR A 568 -19.58 -2.03 45.33
C THR A 568 -18.13 -2.47 45.44
N ILE A 569 -17.18 -1.59 45.08
CA ILE A 569 -15.77 -1.90 45.03
C ILE A 569 -15.16 -1.89 46.42
N THR A 570 -14.47 -2.97 46.74
CA THR A 570 -13.79 -3.13 48.02
C THR A 570 -12.36 -2.57 47.96
N SER A 571 -11.82 -2.24 49.15
CA SER A 571 -10.39 -1.92 49.30
C SER A 571 -9.66 -3.17 49.85
N TRP A 572 -8.43 -3.34 49.45
CA TRP A 572 -7.52 -4.36 49.94
C TRP A 572 -6.25 -3.76 50.53
#